data_b71251e4c4acab14cc3bb6a54e6f1615
#
_entry.id   b71251e4c4acab14cc3bb6a54e6f1615
#
_cell.length_a   1.000
_cell.length_b   1.000
_cell.length_c   1.000
_cell.angle_alpha   90.00
_cell.angle_beta   90.00
_cell.angle_gamma   90.00
#
_symmetry.space_group_name_H-M   'P 1'
#
loop_
_entity.id
_entity.type
_entity.pdbx_description
1 polymer ?
#
loop_
_entity_poly.entity_id
_entity_poly.type
_entity_poly.pdbx_seq_one_letter_code
_entity_poly.pdbx_strand_id
1 'polypeptide(L)'
;MVLPTFVKQALEGTPITIYGSGQQSRCFGYVEDVVEAIVRLMTCEKAVGEVVNIGNTEEITMRELAHLVKERTRSASEIQFIPYDEAYAPGFEDMMRRVPCVEKLEALIGFRPTTKLDAIIERIIECTDREGAATSQTLAS
;
A
#
# COMPACT_ATOMS: atom_id res chain seq x y z
N MET A 1 -7.34 -3.69 -1.45
CA MET A 1 -6.13 -2.81 -1.39
C MET A 1 -5.04 -3.41 -2.28
N VAL A 2 -4.41 -2.64 -3.14
CA VAL A 2 -3.50 -3.16 -4.19
C VAL A 2 -2.28 -3.90 -3.64
N LEU A 3 -1.55 -3.33 -2.68
CA LEU A 3 -0.29 -3.91 -2.21
C LEU A 3 -0.46 -5.29 -1.55
N PRO A 4 -1.40 -5.51 -0.60
CA PRO A 4 -1.64 -6.85 -0.07
C PRO A 4 -2.10 -7.85 -1.13
N THR A 5 -2.88 -7.41 -2.13
CA THR A 5 -3.30 -8.27 -3.24
C THR A 5 -2.10 -8.73 -4.08
N PHE A 6 -1.18 -7.83 -4.42
CA PHE A 6 0.03 -8.18 -5.17
C PHE A 6 0.92 -9.16 -4.40
N VAL A 7 1.11 -8.92 -3.08
CA VAL A 7 1.90 -9.83 -2.23
C VAL A 7 1.25 -11.22 -2.18
N LYS A 8 -0.07 -11.28 -1.96
CA LYS A 8 -0.80 -12.55 -1.94
C LYS A 8 -0.67 -13.30 -3.27
N GLN A 9 -0.94 -12.63 -4.40
CA GLN A 9 -0.80 -13.23 -5.73
C GLN A 9 0.62 -13.76 -5.98
N ALA A 10 1.63 -12.99 -5.58
CA ALA A 10 3.02 -13.38 -5.72
C ALA A 10 3.37 -14.62 -4.89
N LEU A 11 2.91 -14.70 -3.64
CA LEU A 11 3.16 -15.83 -2.75
C LEU A 11 2.40 -17.10 -3.19
N GLU A 12 1.20 -16.94 -3.74
CA GLU A 12 0.39 -18.05 -4.28
C GLU A 12 0.85 -18.53 -5.66
N GLY A 13 1.80 -17.83 -6.30
CA GLY A 13 2.25 -18.15 -7.66
C GLY A 13 1.23 -17.84 -8.75
N THR A 14 0.17 -17.09 -8.42
CA THR A 14 -0.83 -16.63 -9.39
C THR A 14 -0.39 -15.34 -10.07
N PRO A 15 -0.91 -14.98 -11.26
CA PRO A 15 -0.53 -13.76 -11.92
C PRO A 15 -0.79 -12.51 -11.08
N ILE A 16 0.17 -11.58 -11.02
CA ILE A 16 0.01 -10.28 -10.39
C ILE A 16 -0.76 -9.37 -11.34
N THR A 17 -1.98 -9.00 -10.96
CA THR A 17 -2.91 -8.29 -11.85
C THR A 17 -2.83 -6.77 -11.67
N ILE A 18 -2.48 -6.05 -12.72
CA ILE A 18 -2.44 -4.59 -12.78
C ILE A 18 -3.60 -4.11 -13.65
N TYR A 19 -4.45 -3.23 -13.10
CA TYR A 19 -5.52 -2.60 -13.85
C TYR A 19 -5.01 -1.39 -14.63
N GLY A 20 -5.38 -1.31 -15.92
CA GLY A 20 -4.92 -0.27 -16.84
C GLY A 20 -3.47 -0.44 -17.25
N SER A 21 -2.79 0.66 -17.56
CA SER A 21 -1.41 0.66 -18.06
C SER A 21 -0.33 0.39 -17.00
N GLY A 22 -0.68 0.49 -15.72
CA GLY A 22 0.27 0.43 -14.62
C GLY A 22 1.14 1.68 -14.44
N GLN A 23 0.89 2.74 -15.20
CA GLN A 23 1.62 4.01 -15.10
C GLN A 23 1.11 4.92 -13.98
N GLN A 24 -0.09 4.64 -13.47
CA GLN A 24 -0.64 5.38 -12.33
C GLN A 24 0.25 5.16 -11.11
N SER A 25 0.55 6.27 -10.40
CA SER A 25 1.41 6.24 -9.21
C SER A 25 0.64 6.47 -7.92
N ARG A 26 1.15 5.90 -6.85
CA ARG A 26 0.60 6.02 -5.49
C ARG A 26 1.72 6.10 -4.47
N CYS A 27 1.37 6.61 -3.30
CA CYS A 27 2.21 6.55 -2.11
C CYS A 27 1.59 5.57 -1.11
N PHE A 28 2.42 4.76 -0.47
CA PHE A 28 2.00 3.77 0.52
C PHE A 28 2.44 4.21 1.90
N GLY A 29 1.47 4.43 2.80
CA GLY A 29 1.73 4.76 4.19
C GLY A 29 1.68 3.52 5.08
N TYR A 30 2.62 3.42 6.01
CA TYR A 30 2.63 2.37 7.01
C TYR A 30 1.64 2.67 8.14
N VAL A 31 0.91 1.66 8.57
CA VAL A 31 -0.18 1.85 9.54
C VAL A 31 0.31 2.39 10.89
N GLU A 32 1.47 1.96 11.37
CA GLU A 32 2.04 2.45 12.62
C GLU A 32 2.45 3.92 12.54
N ASP A 33 3.01 4.37 11.40
CA ASP A 33 3.28 5.80 11.16
C ASP A 33 1.97 6.62 11.20
N VAL A 34 0.90 6.08 10.64
CA VAL A 34 -0.42 6.76 10.64
C VAL A 34 -0.99 6.83 12.05
N VAL A 35 -0.90 5.75 12.82
CA VAL A 35 -1.34 5.71 14.23
C VAL A 35 -0.54 6.69 15.06
N GLU A 36 0.79 6.73 14.93
CA GLU A 36 1.66 7.68 15.64
C GLU A 36 1.28 9.13 15.30
N ALA A 37 1.06 9.44 14.04
CA ALA A 37 0.61 10.77 13.63
C ALA A 37 -0.73 11.14 14.28
N ILE A 38 -1.70 10.22 14.30
CA ILE A 38 -3.02 10.44 14.92
C ILE A 38 -2.86 10.71 16.42
N VAL A 39 -2.10 9.87 17.13
CA VAL A 39 -1.87 10.03 18.58
C VAL A 39 -1.26 11.40 18.90
N ARG A 40 -0.26 11.84 18.13
CA ARG A 40 0.33 13.17 18.31
C ARG A 40 -0.64 14.31 18.00
N LEU A 41 -1.47 14.16 16.95
CA LEU A 41 -2.50 15.16 16.62
C LEU A 41 -3.57 15.30 17.71
N MET A 42 -3.95 14.20 18.38
CA MET A 42 -4.93 14.23 19.47
C MET A 42 -4.50 15.11 20.67
N THR A 43 -3.19 15.28 20.87
CA THR A 43 -2.62 16.11 21.94
C THR A 43 -2.16 17.50 21.47
N CYS A 44 -2.34 17.81 20.18
CA CYS A 44 -1.92 19.08 19.58
C CYS A 44 -3.08 20.07 19.54
N GLU A 45 -3.11 21.05 20.45
CA GLU A 45 -4.16 22.08 20.48
C GLU A 45 -4.29 22.84 19.15
N LYS A 46 -3.18 23.06 18.44
CA LYS A 46 -3.16 23.75 17.14
C LYS A 46 -3.81 22.94 16.02
N ALA A 47 -4.04 21.65 16.21
CA ALA A 47 -4.69 20.78 15.23
C ALA A 47 -6.23 20.81 15.34
N VAL A 48 -6.80 21.44 16.37
CA VAL A 48 -8.25 21.51 16.57
C VAL A 48 -8.91 22.26 15.43
N GLY A 49 -9.87 21.62 14.78
CA GLY A 49 -10.60 22.18 13.63
C GLY A 49 -9.83 22.15 12.30
N GLU A 50 -8.62 21.59 12.28
CA GLU A 50 -7.78 21.54 11.11
C GLU A 50 -7.94 20.24 10.31
N VAL A 51 -7.89 20.36 8.97
CA VAL A 51 -7.80 19.20 8.07
C VAL A 51 -6.33 18.95 7.77
N VAL A 52 -5.86 17.71 8.06
CA VAL A 52 -4.45 17.34 7.94
C VAL A 52 -4.33 16.05 7.13
N ASN A 53 -3.49 16.06 6.10
CA ASN A 53 -3.14 14.84 5.37
C ASN A 53 -2.10 14.04 6.14
N ILE A 54 -2.30 12.73 6.24
CA ILE A 54 -1.33 11.80 6.82
C ILE A 54 -0.97 10.77 5.75
N GLY A 55 0.30 10.58 5.47
CA GLY A 55 0.77 9.59 4.51
C GLY A 55 2.27 9.73 4.22
N ASN A 56 2.79 8.75 3.50
CA ASN A 56 4.15 8.80 2.96
C ASN A 56 4.14 9.52 1.61
N THR A 57 5.25 10.13 1.24
CA THR A 57 5.41 10.87 -0.03
C THR A 57 6.27 10.12 -1.06
N GLU A 58 6.74 8.92 -0.72
CA GLU A 58 7.48 8.06 -1.65
C GLU A 58 6.53 7.53 -2.72
N GLU A 59 6.70 8.01 -3.94
CA GLU A 59 5.83 7.73 -5.08
C GLU A 59 6.36 6.52 -5.87
N ILE A 60 5.49 5.60 -6.21
CA ILE A 60 5.80 4.43 -7.04
C ILE A 60 4.66 4.16 -8.02
N THR A 61 4.98 3.76 -9.25
CA THR A 61 3.99 3.30 -10.22
C THR A 61 3.50 1.90 -9.88
N MET A 62 2.29 1.54 -10.34
CA MET A 62 1.76 0.18 -10.11
C MET A 62 2.62 -0.88 -10.80
N ARG A 63 3.23 -0.55 -11.93
CA ARG A 63 4.16 -1.44 -12.63
C ARG A 63 5.43 -1.70 -11.81
N GLU A 64 6.07 -0.64 -11.31
CA GLU A 64 7.26 -0.76 -10.45
C GLU A 64 6.94 -1.50 -9.16
N LEU A 65 5.78 -1.22 -8.55
CA LEU A 65 5.32 -1.93 -7.36
C LEU A 65 5.20 -3.44 -7.60
N ALA A 66 4.61 -3.86 -8.71
CA ALA A 66 4.47 -5.28 -9.03
C ALA A 66 5.85 -5.96 -9.21
N HIS A 67 6.80 -5.28 -9.86
CA HIS A 67 8.17 -5.78 -9.99
C HIS A 67 8.87 -5.88 -8.63
N LEU A 68 8.74 -4.86 -7.78
CA LEU A 68 9.32 -4.84 -6.44
C LEU A 68 8.76 -5.97 -5.56
N VAL A 69 7.43 -6.17 -5.57
CA VAL A 69 6.78 -7.27 -4.84
C VAL A 69 7.28 -8.63 -5.35
N LYS A 70 7.35 -8.81 -6.67
CA LYS A 70 7.87 -10.03 -7.28
C LYS A 70 9.31 -10.33 -6.85
N GLU A 71 10.17 -9.31 -6.79
CA GLU A 71 11.56 -9.43 -6.33
C GLU A 71 11.61 -9.82 -4.84
N ARG A 72 10.87 -9.12 -3.97
CA ARG A 72 10.86 -9.35 -2.51
C ARG A 72 10.29 -10.71 -2.12
N THR A 73 9.29 -11.19 -2.85
CA THR A 73 8.72 -12.53 -2.65
C THR A 73 9.49 -13.64 -3.38
N ARG A 74 10.47 -13.31 -4.22
CA ARG A 74 11.17 -14.24 -5.12
C ARG A 74 10.21 -15.04 -6.00
N SER A 75 9.08 -14.45 -6.35
CA SER A 75 8.03 -15.10 -7.11
C SER A 75 8.34 -15.18 -8.59
N ALA A 76 7.95 -16.30 -9.22
CA ALA A 76 7.96 -16.48 -10.68
C ALA A 76 6.66 -15.98 -11.34
N SER A 77 5.68 -15.47 -10.57
CA SER A 77 4.38 -15.02 -11.09
C SER A 77 4.52 -14.06 -12.27
N GLU A 78 3.66 -14.22 -13.26
CA GLU A 78 3.56 -13.29 -14.37
C GLU A 78 2.90 -11.99 -13.93
N ILE A 79 3.23 -10.87 -14.58
CA ILE A 79 2.53 -9.59 -14.40
C ILE A 79 1.54 -9.46 -15.54
N GLN A 80 0.25 -9.43 -15.22
CA GLN A 80 -0.84 -9.34 -16.16
C GLN A 80 -1.51 -7.97 -16.10
N PHE A 81 -1.71 -7.35 -17.25
CA PHE A 81 -2.42 -6.08 -17.37
C PHE A 81 -3.87 -6.34 -17.79
N ILE A 82 -4.81 -5.80 -17.01
CA ILE A 82 -6.26 -5.92 -17.27
C ILE A 82 -6.77 -4.52 -17.65
N PRO A 83 -7.35 -4.34 -18.83
CA PRO A 83 -7.94 -3.06 -19.24
C PRO A 83 -9.02 -2.60 -18.26
N TYR A 84 -9.16 -1.27 -18.08
CA TYR A 84 -10.16 -0.71 -17.14
C TYR A 84 -11.60 -1.04 -17.52
N ASP A 85 -11.90 -1.13 -18.80
CA ASP A 85 -13.22 -1.47 -19.34
C ASP A 85 -13.65 -2.92 -19.05
N GLU A 86 -12.69 -3.80 -18.78
CA GLU A 86 -12.97 -5.17 -18.32
C GLU A 86 -13.15 -5.26 -16.79
N ALA A 87 -12.55 -4.32 -16.04
CA ALA A 87 -12.48 -4.38 -14.58
C ALA A 87 -13.52 -3.49 -13.87
N TYR A 88 -13.97 -2.42 -14.52
CA TYR A 88 -14.81 -1.39 -13.94
C TYR A 88 -15.98 -1.00 -14.84
N ALA A 89 -17.02 -0.41 -14.25
CA ALA A 89 -18.15 0.11 -14.99
C ALA A 89 -17.75 1.22 -15.96
N PRO A 90 -18.48 1.41 -17.07
CA PRO A 90 -18.22 2.48 -18.03
C PRO A 90 -18.16 3.86 -17.34
N GLY A 91 -17.15 4.65 -17.71
CA GLY A 91 -16.93 6.00 -17.14
C GLY A 91 -16.04 6.03 -15.88
N PHE A 92 -15.44 4.90 -15.49
CA PHE A 92 -14.43 4.90 -14.45
C PHE A 92 -13.14 5.58 -14.94
N GLU A 93 -12.73 6.63 -14.24
CA GLU A 93 -11.45 7.31 -14.46
C GLU A 93 -10.57 7.13 -13.22
N ASP A 94 -9.40 6.52 -13.36
CA ASP A 94 -8.42 6.44 -12.27
C ASP A 94 -7.52 7.68 -12.29
N MET A 95 -7.22 8.16 -11.11
CA MET A 95 -6.32 9.29 -10.92
C MET A 95 -4.88 8.84 -11.21
N MET A 96 -4.24 9.42 -12.23
CA MET A 96 -2.88 9.03 -12.65
C MET A 96 -1.85 9.25 -11.56
N ARG A 97 -1.98 10.30 -10.75
CA ARG A 97 -1.04 10.63 -9.68
C ARG A 97 -1.77 11.05 -8.40
N ARG A 98 -1.34 10.48 -7.26
CA ARG A 98 -1.86 10.85 -5.93
C ARG A 98 -0.72 10.86 -4.93
N VAL A 99 -0.28 12.06 -4.53
CA VAL A 99 0.78 12.28 -3.53
C VAL A 99 0.23 13.22 -2.46
N PRO A 100 0.27 12.85 -1.16
CA PRO A 100 -0.21 13.72 -0.10
C PRO A 100 0.78 14.87 0.15
N CYS A 101 0.26 16.07 0.39
CA CYS A 101 1.03 17.16 0.98
C CYS A 101 1.01 16.99 2.51
N VAL A 102 2.16 16.74 3.12
CA VAL A 102 2.30 16.45 4.56
C VAL A 102 3.00 17.58 5.34
N GLU A 103 3.28 18.71 4.71
CA GLU A 103 3.96 19.84 5.32
C GLU A 103 3.21 20.39 6.54
N LYS A 104 1.87 20.43 6.47
CA LYS A 104 1.03 20.86 7.58
C LYS A 104 1.11 19.88 8.77
N LEU A 105 1.16 18.58 8.51
CA LEU A 105 1.37 17.58 9.54
C LEU A 105 2.69 17.82 10.28
N GLU A 106 3.78 17.96 9.51
CA GLU A 106 5.12 18.18 10.05
C GLU A 106 5.21 19.48 10.86
N ALA A 107 4.58 20.55 10.35
CA ALA A 107 4.53 21.83 11.06
C ALA A 107 3.75 21.77 12.38
N LEU A 108 2.69 20.96 12.47
CA LEU A 108 1.85 20.83 13.65
C LEU A 108 2.47 19.95 14.74
N ILE A 109 3.04 18.82 14.38
CA ILE A 109 3.46 17.78 15.33
C ILE A 109 4.94 17.38 15.24
N GLY A 110 5.73 17.98 14.36
CA GLY A 110 7.14 17.65 14.17
C GLY A 110 7.39 16.21 13.75
N PHE A 111 6.41 15.58 13.11
CA PHE A 111 6.47 14.19 12.67
C PHE A 111 6.07 14.05 11.21
N ARG A 112 6.73 13.14 10.51
CA ARG A 112 6.45 12.78 9.13
C ARG A 112 6.57 11.26 8.95
N PRO A 113 5.61 10.58 8.34
CA PRO A 113 5.73 9.17 7.97
C PRO A 113 6.94 8.93 7.05
N THR A 114 7.84 8.04 7.46
CA THR A 114 9.10 7.78 6.73
C THR A 114 9.38 6.30 6.50
N THR A 115 8.49 5.41 6.97
CA THR A 115 8.66 3.96 6.77
C THR A 115 8.72 3.65 5.28
N LYS A 116 9.81 3.02 4.86
CA LYS A 116 10.09 2.69 3.47
C LYS A 116 9.17 1.59 2.95
N LEU A 117 8.86 1.66 1.64
CA LEU A 117 7.98 0.70 0.99
C LEU A 117 8.49 -0.75 1.12
N ASP A 118 9.80 -0.94 1.06
CA ASP A 118 10.42 -2.26 1.27
C ASP A 118 10.04 -2.87 2.61
N ALA A 119 10.13 -2.10 3.69
CA ALA A 119 9.76 -2.56 5.03
C ALA A 119 8.25 -2.86 5.13
N ILE A 120 7.41 -2.08 4.45
CA ILE A 120 5.97 -2.33 4.38
C ILE A 120 5.69 -3.66 3.70
N ILE A 121 6.34 -3.94 2.57
CA ILE A 121 6.20 -5.20 1.83
C ILE A 121 6.62 -6.39 2.71
N GLU A 122 7.77 -6.30 3.38
CA GLU A 122 8.27 -7.34 4.28
C GLU A 122 7.27 -7.65 5.40
N ARG A 123 6.67 -6.62 6.02
CA ARG A 123 5.64 -6.81 7.05
C ARG A 123 4.39 -7.49 6.51
N ILE A 124 3.97 -7.17 5.29
CA ILE A 124 2.80 -7.82 4.67
C ILE A 124 3.11 -9.29 4.38
N ILE A 125 4.31 -9.61 3.87
CA ILE A 125 4.74 -11.00 3.64
C ILE A 125 4.69 -11.78 4.96
N GLU A 126 5.30 -11.27 6.03
CA GLU A 126 5.29 -11.90 7.35
C GLU A 126 3.87 -12.16 7.88
N CYS A 127 2.95 -11.20 7.69
CA CYS A 127 1.56 -11.37 8.12
C CYS A 127 0.83 -12.43 7.30
N THR A 128 1.01 -12.43 5.98
CA THR A 128 0.36 -13.39 5.08
C THR A 128 0.82 -14.83 5.35
N ASP A 129 2.11 -15.03 5.61
CA ASP A 129 2.66 -16.34 5.95
C ASP A 129 2.09 -16.87 7.28
N ARG A 130 1.91 -16.00 8.29
CA ARG A 130 1.29 -16.37 9.57
C ARG A 130 -0.17 -16.77 9.43
N GLU A 131 -0.94 -16.06 8.63
CA GLU A 131 -2.34 -16.38 8.35
C GLU A 131 -2.48 -17.71 7.61
N GLY A 132 -1.62 -18.00 6.65
CA GLY A 132 -1.56 -19.28 5.94
C GLY A 132 -1.24 -20.45 6.89
N ALA A 133 -0.31 -20.27 7.81
CA ALA A 133 0.05 -21.27 8.80
C ALA A 133 -1.08 -21.53 9.81
N ALA A 134 -1.79 -20.50 10.26
CA ALA A 134 -2.91 -20.61 11.19
C ALA A 134 -4.11 -21.36 10.57
N THR A 135 -4.41 -21.07 9.30
CA THR A 135 -5.52 -21.73 8.57
C THR A 135 -5.24 -23.22 8.36
N SER A 136 -3.99 -23.59 8.09
CA SER A 136 -3.59 -24.99 7.91
C SER A 136 -3.71 -25.83 9.20
N GLN A 137 -3.52 -25.23 10.37
CA GLN A 137 -3.68 -25.92 11.67
C GLN A 137 -5.14 -26.13 12.05
N THR A 138 -6.05 -25.25 11.65
CA THR A 138 -7.49 -25.36 11.96
C THR A 138 -8.19 -26.42 11.11
N LEU A 139 -7.68 -26.72 9.91
CA LEU A 139 -8.23 -27.74 9.01
C LEU A 139 -7.71 -29.17 9.32
N ALA A 140 -6.72 -29.31 10.20
CA ALA A 140 -6.11 -30.59 10.59
C ALA A 140 -6.60 -31.10 11.97
N SER A 141 -7.57 -30.46 12.58
CA SER A 141 -8.22 -30.80 13.84
C SER A 141 -9.67 -31.20 13.64
#